data_f6d1c849f8fb7d01d7d40772dd1e57b4
#
_entry.id   f6d1c849f8fb7d01d7d40772dd1e57b4
#
_cell.length_a   1.000
_cell.length_b   1.000
_cell.length_c   1.000
_cell.angle_alpha   90.00
_cell.angle_beta   90.00
_cell.angle_gamma   90.00
#
_symmetry.space_group_name_H-M   'P 1'
#
loop_
_entity.id
_entity.type
_entity.pdbx_description
1 polymer ?
#
loop_
_entity_poly.entity_id
_entity_poly.type
_entity_poly.pdbx_seq_one_letter_code
_entity_poly.pdbx_strand_id
1 'polypeptide(L)'
;MKRHLARLALAAFGFGLVANAAMAHEFTTALYVTGENRAQRLAEAVNGFLLAADERDGHPAETSDGHLGGVDVQILPLPEAMAASVTGLNGTAQIPPDVMVILGDAPVPAAVLAELGFEGSVVPSGALPDSWAADDSAGSFAQRYRSAYGAEPSVAAAQGYNAARRLDIAIRPLGGVSPRAALDTALAETEGGVNWNRGTQ
;
A
#
# COMPACT_ATOMS: atom_id res chain seq x y z
N MET A 1 -70.25 31.20 -27.23
CA MET A 1 -69.71 30.12 -26.38
C MET A 1 -68.37 29.75 -26.90
N LYS A 2 -67.28 30.25 -26.28
CA LYS A 2 -65.89 29.96 -26.66
C LYS A 2 -65.19 29.22 -25.51
N ARG A 3 -64.84 27.94 -25.68
CA ARG A 3 -64.13 27.09 -24.71
C ARG A 3 -62.63 27.31 -24.89
N HIS A 4 -61.96 27.86 -23.87
CA HIS A 4 -60.52 27.94 -23.79
C HIS A 4 -59.97 26.63 -23.20
N LEU A 5 -59.24 25.89 -24.01
CA LEU A 5 -58.43 24.75 -23.59
C LEU A 5 -57.09 25.27 -23.08
N ALA A 6 -56.90 25.20 -21.78
CA ALA A 6 -55.60 25.43 -21.14
C ALA A 6 -54.72 24.19 -21.33
N ARG A 7 -53.62 24.34 -22.03
CA ARG A 7 -52.58 23.31 -22.13
C ARG A 7 -51.63 23.44 -20.95
N LEU A 8 -51.69 22.48 -20.06
CA LEU A 8 -50.70 22.32 -18.98
C LEU A 8 -49.44 21.69 -19.58
N ALA A 9 -48.35 22.45 -19.67
CA ALA A 9 -47.00 21.90 -19.98
C ALA A 9 -46.38 21.37 -18.70
N LEU A 10 -46.27 20.05 -18.61
CA LEU A 10 -45.59 19.36 -17.53
C LEU A 10 -44.08 19.34 -17.86
N ALA A 11 -43.32 20.24 -17.24
CA ALA A 11 -41.85 20.23 -17.32
C ALA A 11 -41.31 19.12 -16.38
N ALA A 12 -40.93 17.99 -16.97
CA ALA A 12 -40.23 16.93 -16.28
C ALA A 12 -38.78 17.40 -16.03
N PHE A 13 -38.52 17.84 -14.79
CA PHE A 13 -37.14 18.08 -14.33
C PHE A 13 -36.49 16.72 -14.08
N GLY A 14 -35.71 16.26 -15.06
CA GLY A 14 -34.85 15.11 -14.93
C GLY A 14 -33.72 15.43 -13.93
N PHE A 15 -33.87 15.04 -12.68
CA PHE A 15 -32.75 14.95 -11.74
C PHE A 15 -31.84 13.82 -12.22
N GLY A 16 -30.79 14.17 -12.96
CA GLY A 16 -29.69 13.28 -13.22
C GLY A 16 -29.00 12.99 -11.88
N LEU A 17 -29.28 11.82 -11.29
CA LEU A 17 -28.46 11.23 -10.26
C LEU A 17 -27.07 10.97 -10.88
N VAL A 18 -26.15 11.91 -10.70
CA VAL A 18 -24.73 11.62 -10.85
C VAL A 18 -24.42 10.67 -9.69
N ALA A 19 -24.47 9.37 -9.96
CA ALA A 19 -23.86 8.40 -9.10
C ALA A 19 -22.35 8.76 -9.09
N ASN A 20 -21.91 9.49 -8.06
CA ASN A 20 -20.53 9.47 -7.70
C ASN A 20 -20.23 8.00 -7.43
N ALA A 21 -19.58 7.33 -8.38
CA ALA A 21 -18.89 6.09 -8.09
C ALA A 21 -17.94 6.47 -6.95
N ALA A 22 -18.25 6.02 -5.73
CA ALA A 22 -17.27 5.97 -4.68
C ALA A 22 -16.14 5.14 -5.29
N MET A 23 -15.08 5.80 -5.71
CA MET A 23 -13.84 5.13 -6.06
C MET A 23 -13.51 4.35 -4.80
N ALA A 24 -13.44 3.03 -4.92
CA ALA A 24 -12.98 2.20 -3.83
C ALA A 24 -11.58 2.71 -3.49
N HIS A 25 -11.47 3.41 -2.37
CA HIS A 25 -10.22 3.95 -1.87
C HIS A 25 -9.46 2.84 -1.17
N GLU A 26 -9.27 1.72 -1.86
CA GLU A 26 -8.62 0.52 -1.35
C GLU A 26 -7.66 -0.03 -2.40
N PHE A 27 -6.51 -0.52 -1.98
CA PHE A 27 -5.59 -1.25 -2.83
C PHE A 27 -4.96 -2.43 -2.10
N THR A 28 -4.56 -3.44 -2.88
CA THR A 28 -3.88 -4.62 -2.34
C THR A 28 -2.38 -4.55 -2.61
N THR A 29 -1.57 -4.73 -1.57
CA THR A 29 -0.13 -4.83 -1.70
C THR A 29 0.36 -6.22 -1.31
N ALA A 30 1.09 -6.87 -2.20
CA ALA A 30 1.77 -8.13 -1.90
C ALA A 30 3.16 -7.85 -1.32
N LEU A 31 3.53 -8.53 -0.22
CA LEU A 31 4.85 -8.47 0.36
C LEU A 31 5.62 -9.75 0.07
N TYR A 32 6.77 -9.62 -0.56
CA TYR A 32 7.68 -10.71 -0.86
C TYR A 32 9.08 -10.42 -0.30
N VAL A 33 9.69 -11.40 0.34
CA VAL A 33 11.03 -11.27 0.92
C VAL A 33 11.99 -12.23 0.23
N THR A 34 13.15 -11.73 -0.20
CA THR A 34 14.24 -12.53 -0.79
C THR A 34 15.29 -12.90 0.26
N GLY A 35 16.19 -13.83 -0.06
CA GLY A 35 17.28 -14.25 0.82
C GLY A 35 16.94 -15.44 1.71
N GLU A 36 17.75 -15.67 2.74
CA GLU A 36 17.56 -16.77 3.70
C GLU A 36 16.50 -16.46 4.76
N ASN A 37 16.02 -17.48 5.48
CA ASN A 37 15.04 -17.36 6.57
C ASN A 37 13.78 -16.56 6.18
N ARG A 38 13.30 -16.72 4.96
CA ARG A 38 12.24 -15.91 4.35
C ARG A 38 10.96 -15.86 5.19
N ALA A 39 10.53 -16.98 5.77
CA ALA A 39 9.29 -17.02 6.55
C ALA A 39 9.34 -16.10 7.77
N GLN A 40 10.44 -16.12 8.52
CA GLN A 40 10.64 -15.23 9.66
C GLN A 40 10.77 -13.78 9.20
N ARG A 41 11.59 -13.51 8.18
CA ARG A 41 11.80 -12.16 7.67
C ARG A 41 10.51 -11.58 7.07
N LEU A 42 9.67 -12.41 6.46
CA LEU A 42 8.36 -11.99 5.95
C LEU A 42 7.45 -11.55 7.11
N ALA A 43 7.37 -12.33 8.18
CA ALA A 43 6.57 -11.97 9.35
C ALA A 43 7.05 -10.64 9.98
N GLU A 44 8.36 -10.46 10.11
CA GLU A 44 8.96 -9.23 10.63
C GLU A 44 8.70 -8.03 9.68
N ALA A 45 8.82 -8.23 8.38
CA ALA A 45 8.53 -7.20 7.38
C ALA A 45 7.05 -6.79 7.38
N VAL A 46 6.14 -7.75 7.51
CA VAL A 46 4.70 -7.50 7.67
C VAL A 46 4.45 -6.65 8.92
N ASN A 47 5.05 -6.98 10.05
CA ASN A 47 4.92 -6.19 11.27
C ASN A 47 5.41 -4.75 11.07
N GLY A 48 6.55 -4.57 10.39
CA GLY A 48 7.05 -3.23 10.08
C GLY A 48 6.12 -2.45 9.16
N PHE A 49 5.58 -3.09 8.15
CA PHE A 49 4.64 -2.49 7.21
C PHE A 49 3.33 -2.09 7.91
N LEU A 50 2.76 -3.00 8.68
CA LEU A 50 1.55 -2.76 9.49
C LEU A 50 1.73 -1.59 10.46
N LEU A 51 2.87 -1.49 11.12
CA LEU A 51 3.16 -0.36 12.01
C LEU A 51 3.06 0.98 11.28
N ALA A 52 3.58 1.07 10.05
CA ALA A 52 3.50 2.30 9.27
C ALA A 52 2.08 2.59 8.79
N ALA A 53 1.31 1.58 8.40
CA ALA A 53 -0.07 1.71 7.96
C ALA A 53 -0.99 2.13 9.12
N ASP A 54 -0.86 1.48 10.28
CA ASP A 54 -1.60 1.80 11.51
C ASP A 54 -1.32 3.23 12.02
N GLU A 55 -0.09 3.70 11.90
CA GLU A 55 0.27 5.07 12.28
C GLU A 55 -0.41 6.15 11.41
N ARG A 56 -0.96 5.78 10.28
CA ARG A 56 -1.69 6.64 9.33
C ARG A 56 -3.20 6.41 9.37
N ASP A 57 -3.62 5.37 10.07
CA ASP A 57 -5.03 5.07 10.27
C ASP A 57 -5.65 6.06 11.26
N GLY A 58 -6.67 6.78 10.80
CA GLY A 58 -7.49 7.67 11.63
C GLY A 58 -8.82 7.03 12.06
N HIS A 59 -9.11 5.78 11.66
CA HIS A 59 -10.41 5.15 11.79
C HIS A 59 -10.33 3.74 12.41
N PRO A 60 -10.30 3.60 13.73
CA PRO A 60 -10.00 2.34 14.44
C PRO A 60 -11.12 1.29 14.38
N ALA A 61 -11.87 1.15 13.33
CA ALA A 61 -12.95 0.16 13.20
C ALA A 61 -13.16 -0.35 11.77
N GLU A 62 -12.17 -0.21 10.90
CA GLU A 62 -12.26 -0.61 9.50
C GLU A 62 -11.77 -2.04 9.29
N THR A 63 -12.10 -2.62 8.13
CA THR A 63 -11.72 -3.98 7.74
C THR A 63 -10.38 -4.02 7.00
N SER A 64 -9.77 -2.85 6.74
CA SER A 64 -8.46 -2.73 6.12
C SER A 64 -7.32 -3.03 7.10
N ASP A 65 -6.13 -3.26 6.58
CA ASP A 65 -4.90 -3.42 7.37
C ASP A 65 -4.28 -2.05 7.76
N GLY A 66 -4.98 -0.94 7.51
CA GLY A 66 -4.60 0.43 7.79
C GLY A 66 -4.64 1.33 6.55
N HIS A 67 -4.06 2.53 6.64
CA HIS A 67 -4.08 3.52 5.57
C HIS A 67 -2.69 3.90 5.09
N LEU A 68 -2.54 4.08 3.78
CA LEU A 68 -1.35 4.67 3.18
C LEU A 68 -1.77 5.74 2.16
N GLY A 69 -1.27 6.96 2.36
CA GLY A 69 -1.64 8.10 1.52
C GLY A 69 -3.11 8.51 1.61
N GLY A 70 -3.82 8.07 2.66
CA GLY A 70 -5.26 8.28 2.81
C GLY A 70 -6.13 7.27 2.05
N VAL A 71 -5.55 6.14 1.64
CA VAL A 71 -6.21 5.04 0.93
C VAL A 71 -6.07 3.76 1.75
N ASP A 72 -7.14 2.99 1.84
CA ASP A 72 -7.15 1.69 2.53
C ASP A 72 -6.19 0.71 1.89
N VAL A 73 -5.41 0.00 2.70
CA VAL A 73 -4.50 -1.03 2.22
C VAL A 73 -4.88 -2.40 2.74
N GLN A 74 -4.83 -3.40 1.85
CA GLN A 74 -4.90 -4.82 2.18
C GLN A 74 -3.54 -5.45 1.93
N ILE A 75 -2.99 -6.15 2.92
CA ILE A 75 -1.66 -6.74 2.85
C ILE A 75 -1.78 -8.23 2.54
N LEU A 76 -1.09 -8.66 1.49
CA LEU A 76 -0.99 -10.05 1.09
C LEU A 76 0.44 -10.55 1.29
N PRO A 77 0.77 -11.18 2.42
CA PRO A 77 2.08 -11.80 2.60
C PRO A 77 2.26 -12.98 1.62
N LEU A 78 3.33 -12.98 0.84
CA LEU A 78 3.64 -14.05 -0.11
C LEU A 78 4.71 -14.99 0.46
N PRO A 79 4.34 -16.14 1.05
CA PRO A 79 5.31 -17.15 1.44
C PRO A 79 6.00 -17.76 0.21
N GLU A 80 7.21 -18.30 0.40
CA GLU A 80 8.06 -18.84 -0.67
C GLU A 80 7.33 -19.79 -1.64
N ALA A 81 6.48 -20.66 -1.10
CA ALA A 81 5.71 -21.61 -1.91
C ALA A 81 4.72 -20.94 -2.87
N MET A 82 4.27 -19.73 -2.56
CA MET A 82 3.36 -18.97 -3.42
C MET A 82 4.08 -18.05 -4.39
N ALA A 83 5.30 -17.64 -4.08
CA ALA A 83 6.11 -16.84 -5.00
C ALA A 83 6.48 -17.60 -6.28
N ALA A 84 6.60 -18.93 -6.20
CA ALA A 84 6.75 -19.79 -7.38
C ALA A 84 5.46 -19.95 -8.20
N SER A 85 4.34 -19.49 -7.69
CA SER A 85 3.01 -19.59 -8.31
C SER A 85 2.23 -18.28 -8.26
N VAL A 86 2.87 -17.15 -8.48
CA VAL A 86 2.13 -15.88 -8.75
C VAL A 86 1.28 -16.03 -10.01
N THR A 87 1.63 -16.92 -10.93
CA THR A 87 0.70 -17.47 -11.92
C THR A 87 -0.53 -18.14 -11.29
N GLY A 88 -0.43 -18.66 -10.08
CA GLY A 88 -1.58 -19.13 -9.30
C GLY A 88 -2.47 -18.01 -8.74
N LEU A 89 -1.96 -16.81 -8.55
CA LEU A 89 -2.79 -15.63 -8.22
C LEU A 89 -3.65 -15.21 -9.41
N ASN A 90 -3.15 -15.33 -10.63
CA ASN A 90 -3.92 -15.10 -11.85
C ASN A 90 -4.94 -16.23 -12.14
N GLY A 91 -4.80 -17.40 -11.53
CA GLY A 91 -5.68 -18.56 -11.71
C GLY A 91 -6.73 -18.75 -10.61
N THR A 92 -6.63 -18.02 -9.52
CA THR A 92 -7.66 -17.98 -8.46
C THR A 92 -8.58 -16.79 -8.71
N ALA A 93 -9.84 -16.87 -8.24
CA ALA A 93 -10.78 -15.75 -8.34
C ALA A 93 -10.38 -14.53 -7.48
N GLN A 94 -9.13 -14.46 -7.06
CA GLN A 94 -8.57 -13.35 -6.31
C GLN A 94 -8.06 -12.29 -7.29
N ILE A 95 -8.37 -11.06 -6.98
CA ILE A 95 -7.88 -9.90 -7.73
C ILE A 95 -6.36 -9.85 -7.57
N PRO A 96 -5.58 -9.72 -8.66
CA PRO A 96 -4.12 -9.53 -8.55
C PRO A 96 -3.79 -8.32 -7.67
N PRO A 97 -2.70 -8.36 -6.89
CA PRO A 97 -2.30 -7.20 -6.12
C PRO A 97 -1.98 -6.01 -7.02
N ASP A 98 -2.31 -4.81 -6.57
CA ASP A 98 -2.02 -3.56 -7.30
C ASP A 98 -0.53 -3.22 -7.22
N VAL A 99 0.09 -3.56 -6.09
CA VAL A 99 1.48 -3.26 -5.77
C VAL A 99 2.19 -4.50 -5.27
N MET A 100 3.46 -4.68 -5.66
CA MET A 100 4.34 -5.71 -5.11
C MET A 100 5.53 -5.08 -4.39
N VAL A 101 5.60 -5.26 -3.09
CA VAL A 101 6.75 -4.86 -2.26
C VAL A 101 7.75 -6.01 -2.23
N ILE A 102 8.98 -5.76 -2.70
CA ILE A 102 10.06 -6.76 -2.73
C ILE A 102 11.15 -6.30 -1.78
N LEU A 103 11.38 -7.09 -0.74
CA LEU A 103 12.31 -6.81 0.34
C LEU A 103 13.41 -7.86 0.40
N GLY A 104 14.52 -7.53 1.08
CA GLY A 104 15.64 -8.43 1.31
C GLY A 104 16.89 -8.04 0.53
N ASP A 105 17.88 -8.95 0.53
CA ASP A 105 19.24 -8.63 0.11
C ASP A 105 19.49 -8.91 -1.37
N ALA A 106 18.59 -9.64 -2.03
CA ALA A 106 18.73 -9.99 -3.44
C ALA A 106 17.61 -9.34 -4.27
N PRO A 107 17.94 -8.71 -5.40
CA PRO A 107 16.92 -8.23 -6.31
C PRO A 107 16.17 -9.41 -6.93
N VAL A 108 14.85 -9.27 -7.12
CA VAL A 108 14.12 -10.19 -7.99
C VAL A 108 14.40 -9.77 -9.43
N PRO A 109 14.92 -10.67 -10.27
CA PRO A 109 15.16 -10.34 -11.67
C PRO A 109 13.86 -9.89 -12.36
N ALA A 110 13.93 -8.84 -13.16
CA ALA A 110 12.79 -8.35 -13.92
C ALA A 110 12.13 -9.45 -14.79
N ALA A 111 12.93 -10.40 -15.27
CA ALA A 111 12.45 -11.58 -16.01
C ALA A 111 11.46 -12.41 -15.18
N VAL A 112 11.70 -12.59 -13.87
CA VAL A 112 10.81 -13.34 -12.99
C VAL A 112 9.47 -12.62 -12.85
N LEU A 113 9.47 -11.31 -12.69
CA LEU A 113 8.24 -10.53 -12.61
C LEU A 113 7.44 -10.59 -13.92
N ALA A 114 8.14 -10.56 -15.05
CA ALA A 114 7.52 -10.72 -16.37
C ALA A 114 6.93 -12.12 -16.58
N GLU A 115 7.63 -13.18 -16.15
CA GLU A 115 7.11 -14.56 -16.18
C GLU A 115 5.88 -14.73 -15.29
N LEU A 116 5.80 -13.98 -14.19
CA LEU A 116 4.66 -13.98 -13.29
C LEU A 116 3.46 -13.19 -13.85
N GLY A 117 3.64 -12.46 -14.94
CA GLY A 117 2.59 -11.63 -15.54
C GLY A 117 2.11 -10.51 -14.61
N PHE A 118 2.95 -10.08 -13.66
CA PHE A 118 2.59 -9.00 -12.76
C PHE A 118 2.69 -7.65 -13.47
N GLU A 119 1.56 -6.95 -13.55
CA GLU A 119 1.45 -5.67 -14.24
C GLU A 119 1.38 -4.46 -13.29
N GLY A 120 1.36 -4.67 -11.98
CA GLY A 120 1.32 -3.63 -10.95
C GLY A 120 2.67 -2.94 -10.74
N SER A 121 2.71 -1.99 -9.82
CA SER A 121 3.93 -1.28 -9.42
C SER A 121 4.80 -2.15 -8.51
N VAL A 122 6.12 -2.10 -8.71
CA VAL A 122 7.09 -2.82 -7.87
C VAL A 122 7.82 -1.83 -6.97
N VAL A 123 7.81 -2.11 -5.68
CA VAL A 123 8.40 -1.26 -4.65
C VAL A 123 9.53 -2.00 -3.93
N PRO A 124 10.80 -1.68 -4.19
CA PRO A 124 11.91 -2.14 -3.35
C PRO A 124 11.89 -1.39 -2.01
N SER A 125 12.59 -1.94 -1.00
CA SER A 125 12.66 -1.31 0.33
C SER A 125 13.14 0.15 0.30
N GLY A 126 14.01 0.50 -0.64
CA GLY A 126 14.68 1.80 -0.68
C GLY A 126 15.76 1.95 0.40
N ALA A 127 16.42 3.11 0.44
CA ALA A 127 17.43 3.40 1.45
C ALA A 127 16.78 3.56 2.84
N LEU A 128 17.34 2.86 3.82
CA LEU A 128 16.96 3.03 5.23
C LEU A 128 17.71 4.23 5.83
N PRO A 129 17.12 4.99 6.77
CA PRO A 129 17.87 6.01 7.51
C PRO A 129 19.05 5.38 8.28
N ASP A 130 20.23 5.97 8.23
CA ASP A 130 21.45 5.42 8.86
C ASP A 130 21.30 5.15 10.37
N SER A 131 20.48 5.94 11.05
CA SER A 131 20.28 5.85 12.49
C SER A 131 19.11 4.96 12.91
N TRP A 132 18.40 4.29 12.00
CA TRP A 132 17.15 3.62 12.33
C TRP A 132 17.28 2.60 13.49
N ALA A 133 18.42 1.91 13.58
CA ALA A 133 18.68 0.89 14.61
C ALA A 133 19.27 1.47 15.90
N ALA A 134 19.93 2.62 15.82
CA ALA A 134 20.62 3.24 16.94
C ALA A 134 19.81 4.34 17.64
N ASP A 135 18.70 4.78 17.02
CA ASP A 135 17.86 5.83 17.57
C ASP A 135 16.88 5.26 18.61
N ASP A 136 17.24 5.47 19.89
CA ASP A 136 16.42 5.11 21.06
C ASP A 136 15.60 6.29 21.60
N SER A 137 15.54 7.38 20.89
CA SER A 137 14.75 8.55 21.30
C SER A 137 13.25 8.21 21.42
N ALA A 138 12.57 8.97 22.26
CA ALA A 138 11.13 8.85 22.41
C ALA A 138 10.43 9.06 21.06
N GLY A 139 9.67 8.06 20.64
CA GLY A 139 8.97 8.10 19.34
C GLY A 139 9.80 7.65 18.15
N SER A 140 11.04 7.17 18.34
CA SER A 140 11.82 6.51 17.27
C SER A 140 11.09 5.27 16.72
N PHE A 141 11.45 4.84 15.52
CA PHE A 141 10.91 3.59 14.94
C PHE A 141 11.15 2.40 15.87
N ALA A 142 12.37 2.25 16.41
CA ALA A 142 12.69 1.13 17.28
C ALA A 142 11.82 1.12 18.55
N GLN A 143 11.58 2.28 19.17
CA GLN A 143 10.71 2.36 20.34
C GLN A 143 9.26 2.03 20.01
N ARG A 144 8.73 2.55 18.91
CA ARG A 144 7.36 2.27 18.48
C ARG A 144 7.16 0.79 18.15
N TYR A 145 8.13 0.18 17.44
CA TYR A 145 8.10 -1.24 17.11
C TYR A 145 8.13 -2.12 18.37
N ARG A 146 9.03 -1.83 19.32
CA ARG A 146 9.05 -2.54 20.62
C ARG A 146 7.73 -2.41 21.37
N SER A 147 7.14 -1.23 21.35
CA SER A 147 5.84 -1.01 22.00
C SER A 147 4.71 -1.81 21.37
N ALA A 148 4.70 -1.94 20.05
CA ALA A 148 3.65 -2.64 19.31
C ALA A 148 3.82 -4.17 19.38
N TYR A 149 5.05 -4.68 19.28
CA TYR A 149 5.31 -6.11 19.07
C TYR A 149 6.11 -6.78 20.19
N GLY A 150 6.59 -6.04 21.18
CA GLY A 150 7.36 -6.58 22.31
C GLY A 150 8.75 -7.15 21.93
N ALA A 151 9.28 -6.78 20.77
CA ALA A 151 10.55 -7.29 20.23
C ALA A 151 11.38 -6.15 19.61
N GLU A 152 12.70 -6.37 19.51
CA GLU A 152 13.57 -5.45 18.78
C GLU A 152 13.29 -5.55 17.26
N PRO A 153 13.25 -4.42 16.54
CA PRO A 153 13.07 -4.44 15.10
C PRO A 153 14.28 -5.01 14.39
N SER A 154 14.05 -5.91 13.47
CA SER A 154 15.06 -6.41 12.54
C SER A 154 15.21 -5.52 11.31
N VAL A 155 16.24 -5.80 10.49
CA VAL A 155 16.38 -5.18 9.15
C VAL A 155 15.14 -5.43 8.30
N ALA A 156 14.54 -6.63 8.37
CA ALA A 156 13.32 -6.95 7.61
C ALA A 156 12.15 -6.09 8.07
N ALA A 157 11.97 -5.89 9.39
CA ALA A 157 10.97 -4.99 9.93
C ALA A 157 11.19 -3.54 9.45
N ALA A 158 12.44 -3.06 9.50
CA ALA A 158 12.80 -1.74 9.01
C ALA A 158 12.52 -1.56 7.52
N GLN A 159 12.84 -2.58 6.71
CA GLN A 159 12.55 -2.59 5.28
C GLN A 159 11.04 -2.53 5.00
N GLY A 160 10.24 -3.31 5.72
CA GLY A 160 8.77 -3.30 5.60
C GLY A 160 8.20 -1.93 5.98
N TYR A 161 8.63 -1.37 7.10
CA TYR A 161 8.22 -0.02 7.52
C TYR A 161 8.58 1.05 6.48
N ASN A 162 9.82 1.00 5.96
CA ASN A 162 10.26 1.96 4.95
C ASN A 162 9.47 1.88 3.65
N ALA A 163 9.18 0.65 3.18
CA ALA A 163 8.38 0.45 1.98
C ALA A 163 6.96 1.03 2.14
N ALA A 164 6.31 0.81 3.29
CA ALA A 164 5.01 1.40 3.58
C ALA A 164 5.09 2.93 3.63
N ARG A 165 6.13 3.51 4.23
CA ARG A 165 6.33 4.97 4.26
C ARG A 165 6.55 5.56 2.87
N ARG A 166 7.25 4.86 2.00
CA ARG A 166 7.43 5.26 0.60
C ARG A 166 6.10 5.24 -0.15
N LEU A 167 5.30 4.19 0.05
CA LEU A 167 3.94 4.10 -0.51
C LEU A 167 3.04 5.23 0.01
N ASP A 168 3.04 5.49 1.32
CA ASP A 168 2.27 6.58 1.92
C ASP A 168 2.56 7.94 1.24
N ILE A 169 3.84 8.24 1.02
CA ILE A 169 4.26 9.50 0.39
C ILE A 169 3.88 9.54 -1.10
N ALA A 170 4.08 8.43 -1.82
CA ALA A 170 3.82 8.37 -3.25
C ALA A 170 2.32 8.39 -3.60
N ILE A 171 1.49 7.74 -2.79
CA ILE A 171 0.04 7.63 -3.01
C ILE A 171 -0.67 8.94 -2.63
N ARG A 172 -0.22 9.63 -1.59
CA ARG A 172 -0.89 10.81 -1.03
C ARG A 172 -1.27 11.88 -2.07
N PRO A 173 -0.37 12.35 -2.95
CA PRO A 173 -0.72 13.34 -3.97
C PRO A 173 -1.59 12.79 -5.09
N LEU A 174 -1.63 11.46 -5.26
CA LEU A 174 -2.37 10.79 -6.32
C LEU A 174 -3.79 10.41 -5.89
N GLY A 175 -4.04 10.28 -4.59
CA GLY A 175 -5.30 9.80 -4.04
C GLY A 175 -5.60 8.34 -4.39
N GLY A 176 -4.58 7.55 -4.74
CA GLY A 176 -4.70 6.14 -5.12
C GLY A 176 -3.45 5.60 -5.81
N VAL A 177 -3.53 4.35 -6.26
CA VAL A 177 -2.42 3.64 -6.94
C VAL A 177 -2.51 3.72 -8.47
N SER A 178 -3.47 4.46 -8.99
CA SER A 178 -3.69 4.65 -10.43
C SER A 178 -3.59 6.11 -10.82
N PRO A 179 -3.03 6.42 -12.01
CA PRO A 179 -2.46 5.48 -12.97
C PRO A 179 -1.07 4.99 -12.53
N ARG A 180 -0.74 3.73 -12.83
CA ARG A 180 0.54 3.09 -12.48
C ARG A 180 1.78 3.95 -12.79
N ALA A 181 1.85 4.53 -13.98
CA ALA A 181 3.01 5.34 -14.36
C ALA A 181 3.23 6.55 -13.44
N ALA A 182 2.18 7.16 -12.89
CA ALA A 182 2.29 8.24 -11.94
C ALA A 182 2.81 7.72 -10.59
N LEU A 183 2.31 6.57 -10.14
CA LEU A 183 2.79 5.93 -8.91
C LEU A 183 4.27 5.53 -9.05
N ASP A 184 4.68 4.91 -10.15
CA ASP A 184 6.07 4.52 -10.40
C ASP A 184 7.00 5.75 -10.37
N THR A 185 6.58 6.88 -10.95
CA THR A 185 7.33 8.15 -10.90
C THR A 185 7.45 8.67 -9.46
N ALA A 186 6.35 8.72 -8.71
CA ALA A 186 6.37 9.20 -7.33
C ALA A 186 7.19 8.28 -6.41
N LEU A 187 7.17 6.96 -6.63
CA LEU A 187 8.00 6.00 -5.91
C LEU A 187 9.50 6.19 -6.18
N ALA A 188 9.89 6.48 -7.41
CA ALA A 188 11.29 6.75 -7.77
C ALA A 188 11.85 7.96 -6.99
N GLU A 189 11.04 8.99 -6.74
CA GLU A 189 11.44 10.15 -5.94
C GLU A 189 11.75 9.80 -4.47
N THR A 190 11.27 8.67 -3.98
CA THR A 190 11.47 8.22 -2.59
C THR A 190 12.63 7.23 -2.42
N GLU A 191 13.33 6.83 -3.49
CA GLU A 191 14.40 5.80 -3.42
C GLU A 191 15.58 6.22 -2.55
N GLY A 192 15.89 7.51 -2.51
CA GLY A 192 16.96 8.08 -1.70
C GLY A 192 16.71 8.08 -0.18
N GLY A 193 15.54 7.62 0.24
CA GLY A 193 15.12 7.58 1.65
C GLY A 193 13.93 8.48 1.95
N VAL A 194 13.21 8.15 3.01
CA VAL A 194 12.04 8.89 3.48
C VAL A 194 12.15 9.18 4.99
N ASN A 195 11.47 10.23 5.42
CA ASN A 195 11.44 10.59 6.83
C ASN A 195 10.50 9.65 7.61
N TRP A 196 10.99 9.10 8.72
CA TRP A 196 10.24 8.19 9.58
C TRP A 196 9.59 8.87 10.80
N ASN A 197 9.76 10.17 10.95
CA ASN A 197 9.16 10.90 12.07
C ASN A 197 7.63 10.96 11.92
N ARG A 198 6.92 10.78 13.04
CA ARG A 198 5.49 11.08 13.13
C ARG A 198 5.31 12.59 12.95
N GLY A 199 4.45 13.01 12.06
CA GLY A 199 4.01 14.40 12.00
C GLY A 199 4.63 15.30 10.94
N THR A 200 5.46 14.81 10.04
CA THR A 200 5.71 15.49 8.77
C THR A 200 4.58 15.14 7.81
N GLN A 201 3.46 15.86 7.95
CA GLN A 201 2.40 15.93 6.95
C GLN A 201 2.81 16.91 5.86
#